data_e313a7af9d015ff22e1573e061e2ae1a
#
_entry.id   e313a7af9d015ff22e1573e061e2ae1a
#
_cell.length_a   1.000
_cell.length_b   1.000
_cell.length_c   1.000
_cell.angle_alpha   90.00
_cell.angle_beta   90.00
_cell.angle_gamma   90.00
#
_symmetry.space_group_name_H-M   'P 1'
#
loop_
_entity.id
_entity.type
_entity.pdbx_description
1 polymer ?
#
loop_
_entity_poly.entity_id
_entity_poly.type
_entity_poly.pdbx_seq_one_letter_code
_entity_poly.pdbx_strand_id
1 'polypeptide(L)'
;MHPDSYQTIERFSIAEYKDKGSRFIAYAFPVDTSEAIQQQLTRLKAEHPKAVHHCYAFRIGTDKNNWRAQDDGEPSGSAGKPILGQIDSFGLTNLLIVVVRYFGGTLLGVPGLIQAYKSASRQALQSASIITRQLETACCIRCAYERQFDIMKLLKQRKIPFTVHAEAEEIRFTLSVPVNRFNELKSVIGDFAIIECQ
;
A
#
# COMPACT_ATOMS: atom_id res chain seq x y z
N MET A 1 -12.15 8.31 -10.98
CA MET A 1 -11.34 7.10 -10.72
C MET A 1 -12.16 5.90 -11.16
N HIS A 2 -11.57 4.97 -11.90
CA HIS A 2 -12.21 3.68 -12.17
C HIS A 2 -12.35 2.94 -10.83
N PRO A 3 -13.52 2.40 -10.48
CA PRO A 3 -13.74 1.70 -9.21
C PRO A 3 -12.79 0.50 -9.02
N ASP A 4 -12.18 0.00 -10.09
CA ASP A 4 -11.35 -1.20 -10.13
C ASP A 4 -9.84 -0.91 -10.14
N SER A 5 -9.43 0.33 -9.82
CA SER A 5 -8.02 0.71 -9.78
C SER A 5 -7.74 1.71 -8.67
N TYR A 6 -6.49 1.76 -8.24
CA TYR A 6 -6.01 2.69 -7.22
C TYR A 6 -4.65 3.26 -7.60
N GLN A 7 -4.29 4.39 -7.01
CA GLN A 7 -2.99 5.00 -7.18
C GLN A 7 -2.10 4.73 -5.95
N THR A 8 -0.83 4.43 -6.22
CA THR A 8 0.22 4.24 -5.22
C THR A 8 1.57 4.69 -5.79
N ILE A 9 2.64 4.58 -5.02
CA ILE A 9 4.00 4.82 -5.52
C ILE A 9 4.64 3.51 -5.99
N GLU A 10 5.45 3.57 -7.06
CA GLU A 10 6.11 2.41 -7.63
C GLU A 10 7.21 1.85 -6.72
N ARG A 11 8.01 2.76 -6.14
CA ARG A 11 9.15 2.47 -5.29
C ARG A 11 9.28 3.51 -4.19
N PHE A 12 10.11 3.23 -3.18
CA PHE A 12 10.33 4.17 -2.09
C PHE A 12 10.90 5.50 -2.60
N SER A 13 10.52 6.58 -1.92
CA SER A 13 11.07 7.91 -2.14
C SER A 13 11.45 8.56 -0.81
N ILE A 14 12.35 9.53 -0.88
CA ILE A 14 12.86 10.26 0.28
C ILE A 14 12.96 11.73 -0.05
N ALA A 15 12.65 12.58 0.93
CA ALA A 15 12.90 14.02 0.86
C ALA A 15 13.28 14.58 2.23
N GLU A 16 13.97 15.69 2.25
CA GLU A 16 14.35 16.40 3.48
C GLU A 16 13.81 17.84 3.45
N TYR A 17 13.13 18.22 4.52
CA TYR A 17 12.70 19.59 4.78
C TYR A 17 13.39 20.11 6.02
N LYS A 18 13.83 21.39 6.01
CA LYS A 18 14.48 22.05 7.12
C LYS A 18 13.73 23.29 7.55
N ASP A 19 13.61 23.49 8.86
CA ASP A 19 13.02 24.70 9.44
C ASP A 19 13.66 25.00 10.80
N LYS A 20 14.14 26.24 10.99
CA LYS A 20 14.76 26.75 12.22
C LYS A 20 15.78 25.77 12.85
N GLY A 21 16.64 25.19 12.02
CA GLY A 21 17.66 24.21 12.43
C GLY A 21 17.16 22.79 12.59
N SER A 22 15.85 22.55 12.71
CA SER A 22 15.26 21.18 12.71
C SER A 22 15.30 20.58 11.32
N ARG A 23 15.49 19.24 11.27
CA ARG A 23 15.48 18.45 10.03
C ARG A 23 14.36 17.44 10.09
N PHE A 24 13.59 17.35 9.00
CA PHE A 24 12.47 16.45 8.80
C PHE A 24 12.74 15.59 7.56
N ILE A 25 13.09 14.33 7.75
CA ILE A 25 13.41 13.41 6.66
C ILE A 25 12.19 12.52 6.45
N ALA A 26 11.50 12.70 5.33
CA ALA A 26 10.31 11.93 4.98
C ALA A 26 10.68 10.76 4.08
N TYR A 27 10.27 9.56 4.47
CA TYR A 27 10.40 8.30 3.75
C TYR A 27 9.01 7.84 3.34
N ALA A 28 8.76 7.67 2.06
CA ALA A 28 7.51 7.11 1.55
C ALA A 28 7.75 5.72 0.96
N PHE A 29 7.01 4.71 1.44
CA PHE A 29 7.15 3.30 1.06
C PHE A 29 5.84 2.77 0.51
N PRO A 30 5.86 2.06 -0.65
CA PRO A 30 4.73 1.25 -1.04
C PRO A 30 4.60 0.08 -0.05
N VAL A 31 3.44 -0.06 0.57
CA VAL A 31 3.13 -1.12 1.55
C VAL A 31 1.68 -1.55 1.39
N ASP A 32 1.40 -2.83 1.56
CA ASP A 32 0.06 -3.42 1.45
C ASP A 32 -0.33 -4.27 2.67
N THR A 33 0.62 -4.50 3.61
CA THR A 33 0.39 -5.27 4.82
C THR A 33 0.88 -4.56 6.08
N SER A 34 0.32 -4.93 7.23
CA SER A 34 0.75 -4.42 8.54
C SER A 34 2.18 -4.84 8.88
N GLU A 35 2.60 -6.03 8.44
CA GLU A 35 3.94 -6.58 8.63
C GLU A 35 4.98 -5.73 7.90
N ALA A 36 4.71 -5.35 6.65
CA ALA A 36 5.58 -4.47 5.86
C ALA A 36 5.75 -3.10 6.53
N ILE A 37 4.66 -2.54 7.09
CA ILE A 37 4.71 -1.29 7.87
C ILE A 37 5.64 -1.45 9.06
N GLN A 38 5.47 -2.49 9.89
CA GLN A 38 6.30 -2.71 11.08
C GLN A 38 7.77 -2.90 10.75
N GLN A 39 8.07 -3.61 9.67
CA GLN A 39 9.45 -3.77 9.17
C GLN A 39 10.11 -2.43 8.86
N GLN A 40 9.41 -1.53 8.14
CA GLN A 40 9.96 -0.21 7.81
C GLN A 40 10.11 0.68 9.04
N LEU A 41 9.15 0.65 9.97
CA LEU A 41 9.23 1.42 11.22
C LEU A 41 10.42 0.95 12.08
N THR A 42 10.61 -0.36 12.24
CA THR A 42 11.74 -0.95 12.98
C THR A 42 13.07 -0.58 12.34
N ARG A 43 13.15 -0.70 11.01
CA ARG A 43 14.34 -0.35 10.23
C ARG A 43 14.72 1.13 10.44
N LEU A 44 13.78 2.05 10.25
CA LEU A 44 14.07 3.48 10.39
C LEU A 44 14.43 3.89 11.83
N LYS A 45 13.85 3.26 12.85
CA LYS A 45 14.27 3.47 14.24
C LYS A 45 15.71 3.04 14.48
N ALA A 46 16.14 1.94 13.87
CA ALA A 46 17.53 1.47 13.95
C ALA A 46 18.49 2.35 13.14
N GLU A 47 18.09 2.86 11.97
CA GLU A 47 18.88 3.75 11.12
C GLU A 47 19.02 5.17 11.72
N HIS A 48 18.03 5.62 12.50
CA HIS A 48 17.99 6.96 13.08
C HIS A 48 17.86 6.97 14.62
N PRO A 49 18.78 6.31 15.36
CA PRO A 49 18.65 6.17 16.83
C PRO A 49 18.78 7.49 17.61
N LYS A 50 19.31 8.53 16.97
CA LYS A 50 19.47 9.88 17.56
C LYS A 50 18.32 10.82 17.20
N ALA A 51 17.36 10.40 16.40
CA ALA A 51 16.18 11.20 16.08
C ALA A 51 15.25 11.28 17.28
N VAL A 52 14.60 12.44 17.46
CA VAL A 52 13.69 12.68 18.58
C VAL A 52 12.34 11.99 18.35
N HIS A 53 11.85 12.01 17.09
CA HIS A 53 10.54 11.48 16.72
C HIS A 53 10.59 10.76 15.38
N HIS A 54 9.79 9.67 15.27
CA HIS A 54 9.52 8.90 14.06
C HIS A 54 8.02 8.92 13.78
N CYS A 55 7.51 10.09 13.43
CA CYS A 55 6.08 10.27 13.18
C CYS A 55 5.69 9.63 11.86
N TYR A 56 4.51 9.01 11.80
CA TYR A 56 4.11 8.32 10.58
C TYR A 56 2.60 8.35 10.34
N ALA A 57 2.23 8.13 9.09
CA ALA A 57 0.89 7.76 8.71
C ALA A 57 0.91 6.75 7.56
N PHE A 58 -0.13 5.94 7.49
CA PHE A 58 -0.34 5.02 6.39
C PHE A 58 -1.81 4.94 5.99
N ARG A 59 -2.04 4.46 4.78
CA ARG A 59 -3.32 4.03 4.26
C ARG A 59 -3.12 2.73 3.49
N ILE A 60 -3.95 1.71 3.78
CA ILE A 60 -3.96 0.41 3.11
C ILE A 60 -5.37 0.13 2.58
N GLY A 61 -5.43 -0.53 1.42
CA GLY A 61 -6.68 -0.88 0.77
C GLY A 61 -7.36 0.30 0.08
N THR A 62 -8.48 0.03 -0.56
CA THR A 62 -9.22 1.01 -1.36
C THR A 62 -10.50 1.51 -0.69
N ASP A 63 -10.93 0.84 0.37
CA ASP A 63 -12.13 1.16 1.16
C ASP A 63 -11.97 2.38 2.08
N LYS A 64 -10.74 2.93 2.20
CA LYS A 64 -10.35 4.06 3.03
C LYS A 64 -10.49 3.84 4.55
N ASN A 65 -10.84 2.65 5.02
CA ASN A 65 -11.07 2.36 6.44
C ASN A 65 -9.79 1.97 7.18
N ASN A 66 -8.80 1.44 6.47
CA ASN A 66 -7.54 0.99 7.07
C ASN A 66 -6.46 2.07 6.96
N TRP A 67 -6.36 2.89 7.99
CA TRP A 67 -5.37 3.95 8.11
C TRP A 67 -4.92 4.15 9.55
N ARG A 68 -3.77 4.78 9.74
CA ARG A 68 -3.27 5.22 11.04
C ARG A 68 -2.44 6.49 10.88
N ALA A 69 -2.49 7.35 11.90
CA ALA A 69 -1.65 8.52 12.05
C ALA A 69 -1.06 8.53 13.46
N GLN A 70 0.26 8.73 13.58
CA GLN A 70 0.99 8.64 14.83
C GLN A 70 1.94 9.82 14.98
N ASP A 71 1.82 10.53 16.09
CA ASP A 71 2.62 11.72 16.42
C ASP A 71 3.95 11.39 17.12
N ASP A 72 4.13 10.19 17.66
CA ASP A 72 5.38 9.67 18.29
C ASP A 72 6.03 10.67 19.27
N GLY A 73 5.23 11.24 20.17
CA GLY A 73 5.67 12.20 21.19
C GLY A 73 5.60 13.67 20.79
N GLU A 74 5.31 14.00 19.53
CA GLU A 74 4.94 15.36 19.16
C GLU A 74 3.57 15.76 19.73
N PRO A 75 3.25 17.05 19.84
CA PRO A 75 1.91 17.50 20.25
C PRO A 75 0.81 16.85 19.40
N SER A 76 -0.28 16.43 20.04
CA SER A 76 -1.36 15.69 19.40
C SER A 76 -1.87 16.36 18.13
N GLY A 77 -1.87 15.62 17.02
CA GLY A 77 -2.35 16.05 15.70
C GLY A 77 -1.38 16.99 14.95
N SER A 78 -0.16 17.23 15.48
CA SER A 78 0.80 18.13 14.83
C SER A 78 1.71 17.45 13.81
N ALA A 79 1.73 16.11 13.77
CA ALA A 79 2.61 15.34 12.87
C ALA A 79 1.83 14.29 12.06
N GLY A 80 1.25 13.29 12.71
CA GLY A 80 0.61 12.17 12.03
C GLY A 80 -0.56 12.57 11.14
N LYS A 81 -1.45 13.45 11.60
CA LYS A 81 -2.57 13.97 10.80
C LYS A 81 -2.10 14.78 9.58
N PRO A 82 -1.14 15.73 9.69
CA PRO A 82 -0.53 16.40 8.55
C PRO A 82 0.08 15.44 7.51
N ILE A 83 0.74 14.37 7.96
CA ILE A 83 1.31 13.33 7.08
C ILE A 83 0.17 12.60 6.33
N LEU A 84 -0.85 12.12 7.06
CA LEU A 84 -2.02 11.45 6.46
C LEU A 84 -2.73 12.35 5.44
N GLY A 85 -2.91 13.62 5.78
CA GLY A 85 -3.51 14.62 4.89
C GLY A 85 -2.76 14.77 3.57
N GLN A 86 -1.43 14.51 3.53
CA GLN A 86 -0.70 14.51 2.26
C GLN A 86 -0.97 13.24 1.46
N ILE A 87 -1.04 12.07 2.07
CA ILE A 87 -1.46 10.83 1.39
C ILE A 87 -2.82 11.03 0.73
N ASP A 88 -3.77 11.61 1.47
CA ASP A 88 -5.13 11.87 0.99
C ASP A 88 -5.18 12.91 -0.13
N SER A 89 -4.39 13.98 -0.03
CA SER A 89 -4.35 15.05 -1.04
C SER A 89 -3.79 14.59 -2.39
N PHE A 90 -2.94 13.56 -2.40
CA PHE A 90 -2.43 12.92 -3.62
C PHE A 90 -3.34 11.78 -4.10
N GLY A 91 -4.39 11.42 -3.35
CA GLY A 91 -5.30 10.33 -3.70
C GLY A 91 -4.67 8.94 -3.66
N LEU A 92 -3.61 8.76 -2.84
CA LEU A 92 -2.83 7.53 -2.78
C LEU A 92 -3.34 6.58 -1.70
N THR A 93 -3.11 5.28 -1.91
CA THR A 93 -3.28 4.22 -0.93
C THR A 93 -2.16 3.19 -1.06
N ASN A 94 -2.16 2.17 -0.18
CA ASN A 94 -1.09 1.19 -0.06
C ASN A 94 0.27 1.88 0.10
N LEU A 95 0.32 2.81 1.05
CA LEU A 95 1.41 3.74 1.26
C LEU A 95 1.63 4.00 2.76
N LEU A 96 2.88 3.94 3.18
CA LEU A 96 3.38 4.43 4.47
C LEU A 96 4.28 5.64 4.23
N ILE A 97 4.09 6.71 5.02
CA ILE A 97 5.06 7.80 5.14
C ILE A 97 5.54 7.86 6.58
N VAL A 98 6.86 7.83 6.77
CA VAL A 98 7.52 8.06 8.05
C VAL A 98 8.34 9.34 7.94
N VAL A 99 8.15 10.26 8.87
CA VAL A 99 8.96 11.47 8.98
C VAL A 99 9.81 11.39 10.23
N VAL A 100 11.10 11.29 10.03
CA VAL A 100 12.13 11.28 11.08
C VAL A 100 12.54 12.71 11.38
N ARG A 101 12.42 13.13 12.65
CA ARG A 101 12.79 14.48 13.05
C ARG A 101 14.03 14.52 13.91
N TYR A 102 14.94 15.43 13.55
CA TYR A 102 16.05 15.90 14.40
C TYR A 102 15.75 17.32 14.86
N PHE A 103 15.78 17.52 16.18
CA PHE A 103 15.55 18.85 16.77
C PHE A 103 16.72 19.79 16.53
N GLY A 104 16.44 21.02 16.13
CA GLY A 104 17.43 22.03 15.76
C GLY A 104 17.70 23.08 16.83
N GLY A 105 17.27 22.87 18.09
CA GLY A 105 17.48 23.81 19.19
C GLY A 105 16.39 24.89 19.29
N THR A 106 15.57 25.13 18.26
CA THR A 106 14.52 26.15 18.25
C THR A 106 13.13 25.51 18.17
N LEU A 107 12.22 25.90 19.06
CA LEU A 107 10.84 25.43 19.03
C LEU A 107 10.08 26.03 17.84
N LEU A 108 9.37 25.18 17.10
CA LEU A 108 8.55 25.59 15.95
C LEU A 108 7.13 26.01 16.34
N GLY A 109 6.67 25.55 17.50
CA GLY A 109 5.27 25.63 17.89
C GLY A 109 4.38 24.67 17.06
N VAL A 110 3.15 24.45 17.51
CA VAL A 110 2.21 23.53 16.83
C VAL A 110 1.98 23.90 15.36
N PRO A 111 1.72 25.17 14.99
CA PRO A 111 1.56 25.53 13.58
C PRO A 111 2.79 25.26 12.71
N GLY A 112 4.00 25.53 13.25
CA GLY A 112 5.26 25.26 12.55
C GLY A 112 5.50 23.77 12.35
N LEU A 113 5.19 22.93 13.36
CA LEU A 113 5.28 21.47 13.25
C LEU A 113 4.34 20.94 12.16
N ILE A 114 3.06 21.33 12.17
CA ILE A 114 2.09 20.95 11.16
C ILE A 114 2.62 21.27 9.76
N GLN A 115 3.14 22.48 9.56
CA GLN A 115 3.68 22.90 8.26
C GLN A 115 4.93 22.09 7.87
N ALA A 116 5.82 21.80 8.81
CA ALA A 116 7.04 21.05 8.55
C ALA A 116 6.76 19.60 8.16
N TYR A 117 5.89 18.87 8.91
CA TYR A 117 5.50 17.51 8.59
C TYR A 117 4.74 17.43 7.26
N LYS A 118 3.84 18.38 7.00
CA LYS A 118 3.15 18.51 5.72
C LYS A 118 4.13 18.72 4.56
N SER A 119 5.09 19.66 4.71
CA SER A 119 6.06 20.00 3.65
C SER A 119 7.00 18.84 3.35
N ALA A 120 7.55 18.18 4.38
CA ALA A 120 8.42 17.01 4.20
C ALA A 120 7.70 15.87 3.47
N SER A 121 6.49 15.53 3.92
CA SER A 121 5.67 14.47 3.29
C SER A 121 5.32 14.80 1.84
N ARG A 122 4.91 16.04 1.57
CA ARG A 122 4.59 16.50 0.22
C ARG A 122 5.79 16.38 -0.73
N GLN A 123 6.97 16.80 -0.28
CA GLN A 123 8.20 16.71 -1.09
C GLN A 123 8.56 15.25 -1.40
N ALA A 124 8.43 14.33 -0.43
CA ALA A 124 8.64 12.91 -0.67
C ALA A 124 7.67 12.36 -1.73
N LEU A 125 6.38 12.73 -1.67
CA LEU A 125 5.39 12.31 -2.67
C LEU A 125 5.61 12.96 -4.04
N GLN A 126 6.05 14.20 -4.11
CA GLN A 126 6.38 14.89 -5.37
C GLN A 126 7.58 14.26 -6.08
N SER A 127 8.52 13.69 -5.33
CA SER A 127 9.69 12.97 -5.90
C SER A 127 9.39 11.51 -6.23
N ALA A 128 8.23 11.00 -5.85
CA ALA A 128 7.84 9.61 -6.09
C ALA A 128 7.27 9.40 -7.50
N SER A 129 7.52 8.22 -8.06
CA SER A 129 6.84 7.74 -9.28
C SER A 129 5.47 7.20 -8.91
N ILE A 130 4.41 7.95 -9.19
CA ILE A 130 3.02 7.53 -8.95
C ILE A 130 2.56 6.62 -10.09
N ILE A 131 2.01 5.46 -9.74
CA ILE A 131 1.48 4.47 -10.67
C ILE A 131 0.03 4.14 -10.34
N THR A 132 -0.73 3.71 -11.37
CA THR A 132 -2.06 3.13 -11.21
C THR A 132 -1.96 1.62 -11.23
N ARG A 133 -2.54 0.95 -10.24
CA ARG A 133 -2.66 -0.50 -10.17
C ARG A 133 -4.13 -0.92 -10.27
N GLN A 134 -4.37 -2.05 -10.92
CA GLN A 134 -5.70 -2.66 -10.92
C GLN A 134 -5.99 -3.27 -9.54
N LEU A 135 -7.22 -3.15 -9.10
CA LEU A 135 -7.70 -3.88 -7.93
C LEU A 135 -7.90 -5.33 -8.35
N GLU A 136 -7.17 -6.24 -7.70
CA GLU A 136 -7.27 -7.67 -7.97
C GLU A 136 -8.06 -8.38 -6.88
N THR A 137 -8.76 -9.43 -7.25
CA THR A 137 -9.40 -10.35 -6.32
C THR A 137 -8.76 -11.72 -6.43
N ALA A 138 -8.47 -12.32 -5.27
CA ALA A 138 -8.01 -13.69 -5.22
C ALA A 138 -9.20 -14.64 -5.52
N CYS A 139 -8.97 -15.61 -6.37
CA CYS A 139 -9.97 -16.58 -6.79
C CYS A 139 -9.46 -18.01 -6.68
N CYS A 140 -10.36 -18.92 -6.41
CA CYS A 140 -10.14 -20.35 -6.46
C CYS A 140 -11.05 -20.96 -7.52
N ILE A 141 -10.48 -21.73 -8.45
CA ILE A 141 -11.25 -22.55 -9.42
C ILE A 141 -11.07 -24.00 -9.02
N ARG A 142 -12.17 -24.72 -8.84
CA ARG A 142 -12.21 -26.16 -8.59
C ARG A 142 -12.85 -26.89 -9.76
N CYS A 143 -12.20 -27.91 -10.26
CA CYS A 143 -12.72 -28.71 -11.37
C CYS A 143 -12.34 -30.19 -11.25
N ALA A 144 -13.10 -31.05 -11.93
CA ALA A 144 -12.74 -32.46 -12.08
C ALA A 144 -11.45 -32.65 -12.89
N TYR A 145 -10.72 -33.73 -12.67
CA TYR A 145 -9.44 -34.04 -13.31
C TYR A 145 -9.47 -33.94 -14.84
N GLU A 146 -10.56 -34.37 -15.46
CA GLU A 146 -10.74 -34.37 -16.92
C GLU A 146 -10.76 -32.94 -17.51
N ARG A 147 -11.11 -31.93 -16.69
CA ARG A 147 -11.19 -30.53 -17.09
C ARG A 147 -9.91 -29.71 -16.82
N GLN A 148 -8.91 -30.30 -16.16
CA GLN A 148 -7.68 -29.64 -15.80
C GLN A 148 -7.03 -28.93 -17.01
N PHE A 149 -6.88 -29.66 -18.12
CA PHE A 149 -6.20 -29.11 -19.30
C PHE A 149 -6.98 -27.98 -19.98
N ASP A 150 -8.31 -28.05 -19.97
CA ASP A 150 -9.19 -27.02 -20.53
C ASP A 150 -9.04 -25.71 -19.74
N ILE A 151 -9.07 -25.79 -18.41
CA ILE A 151 -8.86 -24.64 -17.51
C ILE A 151 -7.45 -24.08 -17.66
N MET A 152 -6.41 -24.92 -17.65
CA MET A 152 -5.03 -24.49 -17.87
C MET A 152 -4.85 -23.76 -19.19
N LYS A 153 -5.40 -24.28 -20.28
CA LYS A 153 -5.36 -23.67 -21.61
C LYS A 153 -6.04 -22.31 -21.62
N LEU A 154 -7.24 -22.21 -21.01
CA LEU A 154 -8.00 -20.97 -20.88
C LEU A 154 -7.19 -19.88 -20.14
N LEU A 155 -6.65 -20.22 -18.96
CA LEU A 155 -5.88 -19.28 -18.14
C LEU A 155 -4.58 -18.81 -18.84
N LYS A 156 -3.85 -19.74 -19.51
CA LYS A 156 -2.65 -19.41 -20.30
C LYS A 156 -2.97 -18.50 -21.48
N GLN A 157 -4.06 -18.76 -22.23
CA GLN A 157 -4.49 -17.91 -23.33
C GLN A 157 -4.82 -16.48 -22.89
N ARG A 158 -5.38 -16.32 -21.68
CA ARG A 158 -5.67 -15.03 -21.08
C ARG A 158 -4.50 -14.39 -20.34
N LYS A 159 -3.33 -15.08 -20.29
CA LYS A 159 -2.12 -14.64 -19.58
C LYS A 159 -2.38 -14.39 -18.08
N ILE A 160 -3.26 -15.19 -17.47
CA ILE A 160 -3.56 -15.13 -16.04
C ILE A 160 -2.60 -16.08 -15.32
N PRO A 161 -1.74 -15.60 -14.40
CA PRO A 161 -0.90 -16.44 -13.56
C PRO A 161 -1.76 -17.31 -12.63
N PHE A 162 -1.37 -18.55 -12.41
CA PHE A 162 -2.07 -19.46 -11.50
C PHE A 162 -1.11 -20.47 -10.88
N THR A 163 -1.50 -21.00 -9.72
CA THR A 163 -0.92 -22.21 -9.12
C THR A 163 -1.93 -23.35 -9.16
N VAL A 164 -1.45 -24.57 -9.24
CA VAL A 164 -2.28 -25.79 -9.32
C VAL A 164 -1.98 -26.67 -8.14
N HIS A 165 -3.02 -27.14 -7.48
CA HIS A 165 -2.96 -28.11 -6.40
C HIS A 165 -3.89 -29.29 -6.72
N ALA A 166 -3.36 -30.52 -6.72
CA ALA A 166 -4.14 -31.72 -6.86
C ALA A 166 -4.68 -32.12 -5.48
N GLU A 167 -5.99 -32.31 -5.36
CA GLU A 167 -6.68 -32.84 -4.18
C GLU A 167 -7.23 -34.24 -4.51
N ALA A 168 -7.75 -34.99 -3.52
CA ALA A 168 -8.14 -36.36 -3.71
C ALA A 168 -9.16 -36.58 -4.84
N GLU A 169 -10.12 -35.67 -5.01
CA GLU A 169 -11.25 -35.80 -5.96
C GLU A 169 -11.31 -34.67 -7.00
N GLU A 170 -10.53 -33.60 -6.83
CA GLU A 170 -10.59 -32.43 -7.69
C GLU A 170 -9.22 -31.76 -7.88
N ILE A 171 -9.13 -30.87 -8.87
CA ILE A 171 -8.00 -29.98 -9.08
C ILE A 171 -8.39 -28.57 -8.64
N ARG A 172 -7.54 -27.94 -7.85
CA ARG A 172 -7.68 -26.55 -7.41
C ARG A 172 -6.66 -25.66 -8.09
N PHE A 173 -7.15 -24.58 -8.70
CA PHE A 173 -6.34 -23.48 -9.22
C PHE A 173 -6.50 -22.28 -8.32
N THR A 174 -5.40 -21.69 -7.86
CA THR A 174 -5.38 -20.40 -7.15
C THR A 174 -4.81 -19.34 -8.06
N LEU A 175 -5.51 -18.22 -8.21
CA LEU A 175 -5.15 -17.13 -9.12
C LEU A 175 -5.64 -15.79 -8.56
N SER A 176 -5.07 -14.72 -9.11
CA SER A 176 -5.55 -13.35 -8.85
C SER A 176 -5.94 -12.73 -10.19
N VAL A 177 -7.10 -12.07 -10.22
CA VAL A 177 -7.61 -11.42 -11.43
C VAL A 177 -8.11 -10.01 -11.12
N PRO A 178 -7.97 -9.06 -12.06
CA PRO A 178 -8.63 -7.77 -11.94
C PRO A 178 -10.13 -7.92 -11.70
N VAL A 179 -10.67 -7.17 -10.73
CA VAL A 179 -12.09 -7.27 -10.32
C VAL A 179 -13.04 -7.16 -11.51
N ASN A 180 -12.74 -6.27 -12.45
CA ASN A 180 -13.55 -6.08 -13.67
C ASN A 180 -13.52 -7.30 -14.63
N ARG A 181 -12.51 -8.17 -14.54
CA ARG A 181 -12.39 -9.39 -15.36
C ARG A 181 -12.96 -10.64 -14.69
N PHE A 182 -13.24 -10.56 -13.39
CA PHE A 182 -13.74 -11.72 -12.65
C PHE A 182 -15.05 -12.25 -13.21
N ASN A 183 -16.02 -11.37 -13.49
CA ASN A 183 -17.33 -11.78 -14.04
C ASN A 183 -17.21 -12.36 -15.46
N GLU A 184 -16.31 -11.82 -16.28
CA GLU A 184 -16.01 -12.38 -17.61
C GLU A 184 -15.41 -13.79 -17.48
N LEU A 185 -14.42 -13.97 -16.58
CA LEU A 185 -13.81 -15.27 -16.34
C LEU A 185 -14.83 -16.28 -15.83
N LYS A 186 -15.68 -15.88 -14.89
CA LYS A 186 -16.76 -16.70 -14.36
C LYS A 186 -17.74 -17.15 -15.45
N SER A 187 -18.12 -16.24 -16.34
CA SER A 187 -19.00 -16.56 -17.48
C SER A 187 -18.38 -17.56 -18.46
N VAL A 188 -17.06 -17.48 -18.70
CA VAL A 188 -16.37 -18.38 -19.64
C VAL A 188 -16.08 -19.75 -19.03
N ILE A 189 -15.82 -19.81 -17.72
CA ILE A 189 -15.66 -21.08 -17.00
C ILE A 189 -17.00 -21.84 -16.97
N GLY A 190 -18.11 -21.08 -16.82
CA GLY A 190 -19.46 -21.64 -16.90
C GLY A 190 -19.67 -22.82 -15.94
N ASP A 191 -20.32 -23.85 -16.44
CA ASP A 191 -20.65 -25.09 -15.68
C ASP A 191 -19.48 -26.10 -15.61
N PHE A 192 -18.32 -25.77 -16.19
CA PHE A 192 -17.18 -26.71 -16.22
C PHE A 192 -16.41 -26.77 -14.90
N ALA A 193 -16.52 -25.73 -14.08
CA ALA A 193 -15.82 -25.63 -12.83
C ALA A 193 -16.49 -24.61 -11.89
N ILE A 194 -16.25 -24.76 -10.60
CA ILE A 194 -16.68 -23.80 -9.58
C ILE A 194 -15.60 -22.73 -9.43
N ILE A 195 -15.97 -21.44 -9.53
CA ILE A 195 -15.08 -20.32 -9.24
C ILE A 195 -15.64 -19.52 -8.07
N GLU A 196 -14.80 -19.31 -7.07
CA GLU A 196 -15.11 -18.58 -5.84
C GLU A 196 -14.07 -17.49 -5.59
N CYS A 197 -14.53 -16.32 -5.11
CA CYS A 197 -13.65 -15.31 -4.54
C CYS A 197 -13.30 -15.68 -3.11
N GLN A 198 -12.07 -15.42 -2.70
CA GLN A 198 -11.59 -15.51 -1.32
C GLN A 198 -11.68 -14.17 -0.61
#